data_eebd344fcdf8530ebb1de922977a9876
#
_entry.id   eebd344fcdf8530ebb1de922977a9876
#
_cell.length_a   1.000
_cell.length_b   1.000
_cell.length_c   1.000
_cell.angle_alpha   90.00
_cell.angle_beta   90.00
_cell.angle_gamma   90.00
#
_symmetry.space_group_name_H-M   'P 1'
#
loop_
_entity.id
_entity.type
_entity.pdbx_description
1 polymer ?
#
loop_
_entity_poly.entity_id
_entity_poly.type
_entity_poly.pdbx_seq_one_letter_code
_entity_poly.pdbx_strand_id
1 'polypeptide(L)'
;MRMSVTRLLIFYSQTPVAMKNLVILFLITFSFGAFACSPADSVYRKDQTLLKHFFEYANKKEIAKLPINEKVVAIGRYFLETPYVGGTLDINPQEKLVVNLREFDCVTFVDNVIALARLDKYEEQSIPQFQKNLQEIRYRNGK
;
A
#
# COMPACT_ATOMS: atom_id res chain seq x y z
N MET A 1 -31.62 9.56 25.78
CA MET A 1 -32.49 10.75 25.60
C MET A 1 -32.22 11.28 24.17
N ARG A 2 -33.09 10.91 23.20
CA ARG A 2 -32.94 11.33 21.80
C ARG A 2 -33.64 12.69 21.61
N MET A 3 -32.89 13.75 21.40
CA MET A 3 -33.45 15.04 20.97
C MET A 3 -33.96 14.90 19.53
N SER A 4 -35.24 15.22 19.31
CA SER A 4 -35.85 15.19 17.98
C SER A 4 -35.23 16.29 17.11
N VAL A 5 -34.92 15.95 15.83
CA VAL A 5 -34.39 16.86 14.82
C VAL A 5 -35.22 18.15 14.71
N THR A 6 -36.52 18.05 14.93
CA THR A 6 -37.47 19.19 14.92
C THR A 6 -37.13 20.24 15.99
N ARG A 7 -36.68 19.83 17.18
CA ARG A 7 -36.28 20.78 18.25
C ARG A 7 -34.97 21.49 17.91
N LEU A 8 -34.04 20.83 17.21
CA LEU A 8 -32.78 21.43 16.76
C LEU A 8 -33.02 22.53 15.72
N LEU A 9 -33.94 22.28 14.78
CA LEU A 9 -34.30 23.25 13.74
C LEU A 9 -35.02 24.50 14.30
N ILE A 10 -35.87 24.34 15.32
CA ILE A 10 -36.56 25.46 15.98
C ILE A 10 -35.52 26.31 16.76
N PHE A 11 -34.52 25.69 17.41
CA PHE A 11 -33.48 26.43 18.13
C PHE A 11 -32.58 27.24 17.19
N TYR A 12 -32.25 26.69 16.01
CA TYR A 12 -31.50 27.38 14.96
C TYR A 12 -32.26 28.58 14.38
N SER A 13 -33.59 28.52 14.29
CA SER A 13 -34.43 29.60 13.78
C SER A 13 -34.43 30.85 14.69
N GLN A 14 -34.24 30.68 15.98
CA GLN A 14 -34.34 31.75 16.99
C GLN A 14 -32.99 32.45 17.30
N THR A 15 -31.86 31.95 16.71
CA THR A 15 -30.56 32.58 16.97
C THR A 15 -30.35 33.87 16.17
N PRO A 16 -29.70 34.92 16.72
CA PRO A 16 -29.45 36.16 15.98
C PRO A 16 -28.56 35.89 14.74
N VAL A 17 -28.77 36.65 13.68
CA VAL A 17 -28.11 36.48 12.36
C VAL A 17 -26.59 36.43 12.48
N ALA A 18 -26.00 37.22 13.42
CA ALA A 18 -24.56 37.20 13.69
C ALA A 18 -24.04 35.82 14.17
N MET A 19 -24.81 35.11 15.02
CA MET A 19 -24.45 33.80 15.53
C MET A 19 -24.63 32.71 14.43
N LYS A 20 -25.61 32.84 13.55
CA LYS A 20 -25.81 31.95 12.41
C LYS A 20 -24.61 32.01 11.46
N ASN A 21 -24.13 33.21 11.16
CA ASN A 21 -22.96 33.39 10.29
C ASN A 21 -21.67 32.87 10.93
N LEU A 22 -21.51 32.97 12.24
CA LEU A 22 -20.37 32.44 12.97
C LEU A 22 -20.33 30.90 12.95
N VAL A 23 -21.48 30.26 13.11
CA VAL A 23 -21.60 28.79 13.05
C VAL A 23 -21.32 28.27 11.64
N ILE A 24 -21.83 28.94 10.60
CA ILE A 24 -21.56 28.59 9.21
C ILE A 24 -20.07 28.77 8.88
N LEU A 25 -19.43 29.86 9.34
CA LEU A 25 -18.00 30.10 9.18
C LEU A 25 -17.16 29.02 9.86
N PHE A 26 -17.55 28.60 11.07
CA PHE A 26 -16.87 27.52 11.81
C PHE A 26 -17.01 26.16 11.14
N LEU A 27 -18.18 25.86 10.54
CA LEU A 27 -18.40 24.62 9.78
C LEU A 27 -17.59 24.60 8.47
N ILE A 28 -17.42 25.74 7.81
CA ILE A 28 -16.63 25.85 6.56
C ILE A 28 -15.13 25.70 6.86
N THR A 29 -14.61 26.26 7.95
CA THR A 29 -13.20 26.14 8.33
C THR A 29 -12.83 24.73 8.79
N PHE A 30 -13.77 23.96 9.35
CA PHE A 30 -13.53 22.59 9.77
C PHE A 30 -13.50 21.59 8.59
N SER A 31 -14.03 21.95 7.42
CA SER A 31 -14.10 21.08 6.25
C SER A 31 -12.83 21.07 5.38
N PHE A 32 -11.85 21.94 5.65
CA PHE A 32 -10.57 21.98 4.93
C PHE A 32 -9.46 21.30 5.72
N GLY A 33 -9.71 20.08 6.18
CA GLY A 33 -8.65 19.14 6.52
C GLY A 33 -7.97 18.70 5.21
N ALA A 34 -6.92 19.42 4.79
CA ALA A 34 -6.06 18.96 3.71
C ALA A 34 -5.50 17.59 4.11
N PHE A 35 -5.98 16.52 3.49
CA PHE A 35 -5.35 15.21 3.51
C PHE A 35 -4.00 15.36 2.82
N ALA A 36 -2.99 15.79 3.58
CA ALA A 36 -1.61 15.76 3.12
C ALA A 36 -1.21 14.29 2.96
N CYS A 37 -1.19 13.81 1.72
CA CYS A 37 -0.65 12.49 1.40
C CYS A 37 0.80 12.45 1.87
N SER A 38 1.13 11.57 2.83
CA SER A 38 2.50 11.37 3.29
C SER A 38 3.38 10.88 2.13
N PRO A 39 4.65 11.32 2.03
CA PRO A 39 5.61 10.75 1.08
C PRO A 39 5.71 9.22 1.17
N ALA A 40 5.61 8.65 2.37
CA ALA A 40 5.56 7.21 2.58
C ALA A 40 4.35 6.54 1.90
N ASP A 41 3.18 7.18 1.93
CA ASP A 41 1.98 6.67 1.26
C ASP A 41 2.12 6.69 -0.26
N SER A 42 2.84 7.68 -0.81
CA SER A 42 3.08 7.77 -2.26
C SER A 42 4.02 6.68 -2.75
N VAL A 43 5.05 6.35 -1.98
CA VAL A 43 6.00 5.26 -2.25
C VAL A 43 5.27 3.91 -2.18
N TYR A 44 4.53 3.67 -1.12
CA TYR A 44 3.75 2.45 -0.94
C TYR A 44 2.75 2.22 -2.10
N ARG A 45 2.07 3.27 -2.57
CA ARG A 45 1.16 3.18 -3.72
C ARG A 45 1.88 2.82 -5.03
N LYS A 46 3.10 3.33 -5.24
CA LYS A 46 3.91 2.98 -6.43
C LYS A 46 4.25 1.49 -6.43
N ASP A 47 4.70 0.95 -5.30
CA ASP A 47 5.02 -0.46 -5.18
C ASP A 47 3.80 -1.36 -5.36
N GLN A 48 2.64 -0.95 -4.84
CA GLN A 48 1.37 -1.65 -5.09
C GLN A 48 0.98 -1.64 -6.58
N THR A 49 1.18 -0.52 -7.27
CA THR A 49 0.90 -0.43 -8.71
C THR A 49 1.80 -1.36 -9.51
N LEU A 50 3.11 -1.39 -9.21
CA LEU A 50 4.07 -2.31 -9.84
C LEU A 50 3.69 -3.77 -9.59
N LEU A 51 3.27 -4.09 -8.37
CA LEU A 51 2.83 -5.44 -8.02
C LEU A 51 1.58 -5.87 -8.81
N LYS A 52 0.61 -4.97 -9.00
CA LYS A 52 -0.56 -5.23 -9.85
C LYS A 52 -0.19 -5.47 -11.31
N HIS A 53 0.68 -4.65 -11.88
CA HIS A 53 1.18 -4.85 -13.25
C HIS A 53 1.93 -6.18 -13.39
N PHE A 54 2.72 -6.54 -12.37
CA PHE A 54 3.35 -7.86 -12.36
C PHE A 54 2.31 -8.98 -12.31
N PHE A 55 1.26 -8.87 -11.50
CA PHE A 55 0.20 -9.87 -11.42
C PHE A 55 -0.56 -10.04 -12.76
N GLU A 56 -0.85 -8.96 -13.45
CA GLU A 56 -1.42 -9.00 -14.81
C GLU A 56 -0.50 -9.73 -15.78
N TYR A 57 0.79 -9.42 -15.76
CA TYR A 57 1.79 -10.12 -16.56
C TYR A 57 1.86 -11.61 -16.20
N ALA A 58 1.93 -11.95 -14.92
CA ALA A 58 2.04 -13.32 -14.42
C ALA A 58 0.83 -14.17 -14.83
N ASN A 59 -0.37 -13.60 -14.77
CA ASN A 59 -1.60 -14.25 -15.22
C ASN A 59 -1.61 -14.46 -16.74
N LYS A 60 -1.23 -13.43 -17.52
CA LYS A 60 -1.12 -13.53 -18.98
C LYS A 60 -0.11 -14.61 -19.42
N LYS A 61 0.96 -14.81 -18.66
CA LYS A 61 2.02 -15.81 -18.90
C LYS A 61 1.76 -17.14 -18.20
N GLU A 62 0.65 -17.27 -17.48
CA GLU A 62 0.27 -18.48 -16.72
C GLU A 62 1.36 -18.93 -15.73
N ILE A 63 2.13 -18.00 -15.16
CA ILE A 63 3.28 -18.28 -14.28
C ILE A 63 2.88 -19.15 -13.09
N ALA A 64 1.65 -19.02 -12.58
CA ALA A 64 1.14 -19.83 -11.47
C ALA A 64 1.19 -21.34 -11.76
N LYS A 65 1.08 -21.73 -13.02
CA LYS A 65 1.07 -23.14 -13.45
C LYS A 65 2.47 -23.76 -13.60
N LEU A 66 3.52 -22.92 -13.62
CA LEU A 66 4.89 -23.37 -13.78
C LEU A 66 5.42 -24.07 -12.52
N PRO A 67 6.36 -25.02 -12.65
CA PRO A 67 7.12 -25.51 -11.51
C PRO A 67 7.96 -24.39 -10.90
N ILE A 68 8.30 -24.51 -9.60
CA ILE A 68 8.91 -23.43 -8.80
C ILE A 68 10.20 -22.87 -9.42
N ASN A 69 11.06 -23.71 -9.97
CA ASN A 69 12.30 -23.31 -10.63
C ASN A 69 12.03 -22.43 -11.86
N GLU A 70 11.02 -22.74 -12.65
CA GLU A 70 10.63 -21.96 -13.82
C GLU A 70 9.91 -20.67 -13.41
N LYS A 71 9.08 -20.68 -12.33
CA LYS A 71 8.52 -19.47 -11.75
C LYS A 71 9.61 -18.47 -11.39
N VAL A 72 10.64 -18.92 -10.65
CA VAL A 72 11.76 -18.05 -10.23
C VAL A 72 12.42 -17.40 -11.45
N VAL A 73 12.71 -18.17 -12.50
CA VAL A 73 13.33 -17.64 -13.72
C VAL A 73 12.42 -16.66 -14.45
N ALA A 74 11.12 -16.98 -14.60
CA ALA A 74 10.16 -16.12 -15.29
C ALA A 74 9.94 -14.81 -14.56
N ILE A 75 9.84 -14.84 -13.23
CA ILE A 75 9.69 -13.65 -12.38
C ILE A 75 10.96 -12.82 -12.40
N GLY A 76 12.14 -13.44 -12.26
CA GLY A 76 13.42 -12.75 -12.34
C GLY A 76 13.60 -12.01 -13.65
N ARG A 77 13.23 -12.62 -14.77
CA ARG A 77 13.25 -11.98 -16.10
C ARG A 77 12.36 -10.76 -16.20
N TYR A 78 11.20 -10.77 -15.56
CA TYR A 78 10.32 -9.59 -15.53
C TYR A 78 10.97 -8.37 -14.89
N PHE A 79 11.79 -8.58 -13.86
CA PHE A 79 12.44 -7.50 -13.09
C PHE A 79 13.88 -7.17 -13.54
N LEU A 80 14.40 -7.75 -14.64
CA LEU A 80 15.79 -7.54 -15.07
C LEU A 80 16.14 -6.07 -15.33
N GLU A 81 15.20 -5.28 -15.84
CA GLU A 81 15.40 -3.87 -16.19
C GLU A 81 15.16 -2.91 -15.00
N THR A 82 14.89 -3.47 -13.81
CA THR A 82 14.69 -2.64 -12.61
C THR A 82 16.04 -2.04 -12.16
N PRO A 83 16.10 -0.73 -11.84
CA PRO A 83 17.34 -0.07 -11.44
C PRO A 83 18.02 -0.73 -10.23
N TYR A 84 19.37 -0.78 -10.27
CA TYR A 84 20.15 -1.26 -9.14
C TYR A 84 20.41 -0.13 -8.14
N VAL A 85 19.98 -0.30 -6.88
CA VAL A 85 20.23 0.63 -5.77
C VAL A 85 20.50 -0.17 -4.50
N GLY A 86 21.68 0.05 -3.90
CA GLY A 86 22.06 -0.60 -2.63
C GLY A 86 21.45 0.08 -1.42
N GLY A 87 21.28 -0.67 -0.30
CA GLY A 87 20.87 -0.12 1.00
C GLY A 87 19.39 0.26 1.09
N THR A 88 18.52 -0.28 0.22
CA THR A 88 17.09 0.07 0.19
C THR A 88 16.30 -0.44 1.40
N LEU A 89 16.89 -1.29 2.23
CA LEU A 89 16.26 -1.78 3.46
C LEU A 89 16.50 -0.87 4.68
N ASP A 90 17.58 -0.07 4.67
CA ASP A 90 18.05 0.71 5.82
C ASP A 90 17.42 2.11 5.91
N ILE A 91 16.29 2.32 5.28
CA ILE A 91 15.63 3.64 5.15
C ILE A 91 14.81 4.06 6.38
N ASN A 92 14.51 3.13 7.27
CA ASN A 92 13.68 3.39 8.45
C ASN A 92 14.51 3.30 9.74
N PRO A 93 14.37 4.25 10.69
CA PRO A 93 15.01 4.18 11.99
C PRO A 93 14.48 3.04 12.88
N GLN A 94 13.29 2.54 12.58
CA GLN A 94 12.70 1.36 13.21
C GLN A 94 12.59 0.24 12.19
N GLU A 95 12.93 -0.98 12.60
CA GLU A 95 12.83 -2.15 11.74
C GLU A 95 11.37 -2.40 11.33
N LYS A 96 11.13 -2.41 10.03
CA LYS A 96 9.82 -2.66 9.40
C LYS A 96 10.02 -3.41 8.09
N LEU A 97 9.05 -4.23 7.74
CA LEU A 97 9.07 -4.87 6.43
C LEU A 97 9.04 -3.80 5.32
N VAL A 98 10.13 -3.73 4.56
CA VAL A 98 10.25 -2.86 3.38
C VAL A 98 9.83 -3.65 2.15
N VAL A 99 8.79 -3.20 1.46
CA VAL A 99 8.43 -3.66 0.12
C VAL A 99 8.90 -2.60 -0.87
N ASN A 100 9.87 -2.95 -1.71
CA ASN A 100 10.39 -2.08 -2.78
C ASN A 100 10.52 -2.91 -4.06
N LEU A 101 9.76 -2.55 -5.07
CA LEU A 101 9.76 -3.19 -6.40
C LEU A 101 10.25 -2.23 -7.50
N ARG A 102 10.66 -1.02 -7.11
CA ARG A 102 11.12 0.05 -8.02
C ARG A 102 12.60 0.01 -8.28
N GLU A 103 13.33 -0.59 -7.37
CA GLU A 103 14.79 -0.66 -7.36
C GLU A 103 15.25 -1.81 -6.47
N PHE A 104 16.33 -2.50 -6.87
CA PHE A 104 16.85 -3.66 -6.16
C PHE A 104 18.37 -3.61 -6.00
N ASP A 105 18.86 -4.22 -4.96
CA ASP A 105 20.20 -4.80 -4.91
C ASP A 105 20.12 -6.32 -5.15
N CYS A 106 21.27 -7.01 -5.10
CA CYS A 106 21.31 -8.46 -5.36
C CYS A 106 20.48 -9.27 -4.34
N VAL A 107 20.41 -8.82 -3.07
CA VAL A 107 19.68 -9.52 -2.00
C VAL A 107 18.18 -9.26 -2.17
N THR A 108 17.77 -8.00 -2.26
CA THR A 108 16.36 -7.62 -2.36
C THR A 108 15.72 -8.12 -3.66
N PHE A 109 16.49 -8.21 -4.76
CA PHE A 109 16.03 -8.86 -5.99
C PHE A 109 15.65 -10.33 -5.74
N VAL A 110 16.57 -11.12 -5.16
CA VAL A 110 16.34 -12.54 -4.88
C VAL A 110 15.18 -12.73 -3.93
N ASP A 111 15.13 -11.95 -2.84
CA ASP A 111 14.05 -12.01 -1.84
C ASP A 111 12.68 -11.82 -2.47
N ASN A 112 12.52 -10.75 -3.26
CA ASN A 112 11.24 -10.45 -3.92
C ASN A 112 10.86 -11.52 -4.95
N VAL A 113 11.80 -12.00 -5.76
CA VAL A 113 11.57 -13.05 -6.74
C VAL A 113 11.10 -14.34 -6.07
N ILE A 114 11.77 -14.76 -4.98
CA ILE A 114 11.38 -15.97 -4.25
C ILE A 114 10.04 -15.79 -3.55
N ALA A 115 9.80 -14.62 -2.93
CA ALA A 115 8.53 -14.34 -2.26
C ALA A 115 7.33 -14.40 -3.23
N LEU A 116 7.50 -13.86 -4.44
CA LEU A 116 6.49 -13.93 -5.51
C LEU A 116 6.34 -15.35 -6.07
N ALA A 117 7.44 -16.10 -6.24
CA ALA A 117 7.39 -17.47 -6.76
C ALA A 117 6.64 -18.44 -5.81
N ARG A 118 6.60 -18.14 -4.51
CA ARG A 118 5.84 -18.89 -3.50
C ARG A 118 4.34 -18.64 -3.52
N LEU A 119 3.85 -17.72 -4.36
CA LEU A 119 2.42 -17.50 -4.54
C LEU A 119 1.79 -18.57 -5.40
N ASP A 120 0.60 -19.06 -5.01
CA ASP A 120 -0.21 -19.97 -5.80
C ASP A 120 -1.02 -19.23 -6.86
N LYS A 121 -1.35 -17.96 -6.61
CA LYS A 121 -2.14 -17.10 -7.49
C LYS A 121 -1.56 -15.68 -7.50
N TYR A 122 -1.76 -14.98 -8.60
CA TYR A 122 -1.33 -13.58 -8.79
C TYR A 122 -2.56 -12.67 -8.90
N GLU A 123 -3.11 -12.32 -7.75
CA GLU A 123 -4.30 -11.48 -7.62
C GLU A 123 -4.15 -10.51 -6.44
N GLU A 124 -4.97 -9.47 -6.35
CA GLU A 124 -4.85 -8.44 -5.30
C GLU A 124 -4.93 -9.04 -3.89
N GLN A 125 -5.75 -10.07 -3.70
CA GLN A 125 -5.89 -10.81 -2.45
C GLN A 125 -4.61 -11.57 -2.05
N SER A 126 -3.67 -11.76 -2.97
CA SER A 126 -2.37 -12.42 -2.70
C SER A 126 -1.32 -11.47 -2.14
N ILE A 127 -1.56 -10.15 -2.09
CA ILE A 127 -0.61 -9.16 -1.56
C ILE A 127 -0.20 -9.46 -0.10
N PRO A 128 -1.11 -9.74 0.84
CA PRO A 128 -0.73 -10.08 2.20
C PRO A 128 0.13 -11.35 2.27
N GLN A 129 -0.13 -12.35 1.40
CA GLN A 129 0.69 -13.57 1.36
C GLN A 129 2.09 -13.28 0.80
N PHE A 130 2.22 -12.43 -0.22
CA PHE A 130 3.51 -11.97 -0.70
C PHE A 130 4.32 -11.29 0.42
N GLN A 131 3.71 -10.37 1.16
CA GLN A 131 4.35 -9.68 2.28
C GLN A 131 4.80 -10.66 3.37
N LYS A 132 3.96 -11.64 3.70
CA LYS A 132 4.30 -12.70 4.66
C LYS A 132 5.48 -13.54 4.17
N ASN A 133 5.48 -13.98 2.90
CA ASN A 133 6.58 -14.73 2.30
C ASN A 133 7.89 -13.93 2.37
N LEU A 134 7.83 -12.63 2.07
CA LEU A 134 8.99 -11.74 2.12
C LEU A 134 9.51 -11.57 3.55
N GLN A 135 8.63 -11.44 4.52
CA GLN A 135 8.99 -11.39 5.94
C GLN A 135 9.65 -12.68 6.41
N GLU A 136 9.13 -13.85 6.03
CA GLU A 136 9.71 -15.15 6.37
C GLU A 136 11.10 -15.37 5.76
N ILE A 137 11.38 -14.78 4.58
CA ILE A 137 12.69 -14.87 3.92
C ILE A 137 13.70 -13.98 4.64
N ARG A 138 13.34 -12.74 4.99
CA ARG A 138 14.25 -11.74 5.56
C ARG A 138 14.50 -11.90 7.06
N TYR A 139 13.50 -12.37 7.79
CA TYR A 139 13.54 -12.41 9.24
C TYR A 139 13.49 -13.85 9.75
N ARG A 140 14.40 -14.18 10.67
CA ARG A 140 14.41 -15.50 11.30
C ARG A 140 13.07 -15.74 12.03
N ASN A 141 12.35 -16.81 11.66
CA ASN A 141 11.02 -17.15 12.16
C ASN A 141 9.95 -16.06 11.89
N GLY A 142 10.16 -15.22 10.87
CA GLY A 142 9.22 -14.15 10.52
C GLY A 142 9.14 -13.00 11.53
N LYS A 143 10.16 -12.83 12.37
CA LYS A 143 10.23 -11.81 13.45
C LYS A 143 11.48 -10.98 13.33
#